data_b2344997b9287cfdb633f9a54adbe461
#
_entry.id   b2344997b9287cfdb633f9a54adbe461
#
_cell.length_a   1.000
_cell.length_b   1.000
_cell.length_c   1.000
_cell.angle_alpha   90.00
_cell.angle_beta   90.00
_cell.angle_gamma   90.00
#
_symmetry.space_group_name_H-M   'P 1'
#
loop_
_entity.id
_entity.type
_entity.pdbx_description
1 polymer ?
#
loop_
_entity_poly.entity_id
_entity_poly.type
_entity_poly.pdbx_seq_one_letter_code
_entity_poly.pdbx_strand_id
1 'polypeptide(L)'
;APASVSVVTRADLDKMNVNNIGDALKHVPGVNIVSTNPTGRNEIKIRGMGGDYTLLLINGKRVNARETLGSAYGNDFDLSSIPMAAIERIEVIRGPVSSLYGADALGGVVNVILRQAKEKTEAAVGYTHSMPTKGDGGDANQASAYVSGALIDNKLLGSVVVEGYQRDNWKSDQSNNPDADALEKREV
;
A
#
# COMPACT_ATOMS: atom_id res chain seq x y z
N ALA A 1 9.22 7.65 25.78
CA ALA A 1 8.71 8.77 24.99
C ALA A 1 7.28 8.44 24.59
N PRO A 2 6.35 9.40 24.64
CA PRO A 2 4.98 9.12 24.21
C PRO A 2 4.96 8.74 22.73
N ALA A 3 4.09 7.79 22.37
CA ALA A 3 3.86 7.43 20.99
C ALA A 3 3.25 8.64 20.26
N SER A 4 3.73 8.91 19.04
CA SER A 4 3.14 9.95 18.19
C SER A 4 2.30 9.31 17.10
N VAL A 5 1.11 9.83 16.88
CA VAL A 5 0.19 9.33 15.86
C VAL A 5 0.12 10.33 14.71
N SER A 6 0.24 9.85 13.49
CA SER A 6 -0.07 10.58 12.27
C SER A 6 -1.20 9.88 11.53
N VAL A 7 -2.13 10.66 11.00
CA VAL A 7 -3.26 10.13 10.23
C VAL A 7 -3.23 10.75 8.85
N VAL A 8 -3.22 9.92 7.81
CA VAL A 8 -3.42 10.32 6.42
C VAL A 8 -4.88 10.02 6.08
N THR A 9 -5.67 11.06 5.95
CA THR A 9 -7.12 10.95 5.72
C THR A 9 -7.44 10.65 4.26
N ARG A 10 -8.69 10.27 3.96
CA ARG A 10 -9.17 10.12 2.58
C ARG A 10 -8.94 11.38 1.76
N ALA A 11 -9.24 12.55 2.32
CA ALA A 11 -9.05 13.83 1.64
C ALA A 11 -7.57 14.13 1.34
N ASP A 12 -6.66 13.66 2.20
CA ASP A 12 -5.22 13.77 1.95
C ASP A 12 -4.79 12.81 0.85
N LEU A 13 -5.25 11.57 0.87
CA LEU A 13 -4.95 10.56 -0.16
C LEU A 13 -5.42 11.02 -1.55
N ASP A 14 -6.62 11.62 -1.62
CA ASP A 14 -7.17 12.14 -2.89
C ASP A 14 -6.34 13.31 -3.46
N LYS A 15 -5.69 14.09 -2.60
CA LYS A 15 -4.81 15.21 -3.02
C LYS A 15 -3.39 14.77 -3.38
N MET A 16 -2.92 13.68 -2.79
CA MET A 16 -1.51 13.24 -2.91
C MET A 16 -1.16 12.60 -4.25
N ASN A 17 -2.12 12.25 -5.08
CA ASN A 17 -1.89 11.54 -6.36
C ASN A 17 -0.93 10.34 -6.18
N VAL A 18 -1.24 9.46 -5.23
CA VAL A 18 -0.42 8.30 -4.85
C VAL A 18 -1.03 7.02 -5.42
N ASN A 19 -0.18 6.11 -5.89
CA ASN A 19 -0.61 4.88 -6.55
C ASN A 19 -0.75 3.69 -5.59
N ASN A 20 -0.07 3.74 -4.45
CA ASN A 20 -0.09 2.67 -3.45
C ASN A 20 0.16 3.23 -2.05
N ILE A 21 -0.04 2.38 -1.04
CA ILE A 21 0.16 2.73 0.38
C ILE A 21 1.59 3.19 0.65
N GLY A 22 2.59 2.57 0.02
CA GLY A 22 4.00 2.94 0.17
C GLY A 22 4.24 4.39 -0.24
N ASP A 23 3.66 4.84 -1.35
CA ASP A 23 3.78 6.22 -1.79
C ASP A 23 3.10 7.20 -0.82
N ALA A 24 1.93 6.86 -0.30
CA ALA A 24 1.27 7.66 0.73
C ALA A 24 2.12 7.79 2.00
N LEU A 25 2.75 6.69 2.43
CA LEU A 25 3.58 6.65 3.63
C LEU A 25 4.88 7.46 3.50
N LYS A 26 5.42 7.69 2.30
CA LYS A 26 6.57 8.57 2.08
C LYS A 26 6.34 10.01 2.53
N HIS A 27 5.08 10.43 2.59
CA HIS A 27 4.69 11.77 3.05
C HIS A 27 4.53 11.86 4.58
N VAL A 28 4.64 10.73 5.29
CA VAL A 28 4.51 10.70 6.76
C VAL A 28 5.88 10.92 7.41
N PRO A 29 6.07 11.96 8.24
CA PRO A 29 7.36 12.22 8.89
C PRO A 29 7.85 11.02 9.71
N GLY A 30 9.13 10.64 9.52
CA GLY A 30 9.77 9.54 10.26
C GLY A 30 9.43 8.15 9.72
N VAL A 31 8.76 8.06 8.58
CA VAL A 31 8.55 6.82 7.81
C VAL A 31 9.42 6.88 6.55
N ASN A 32 10.18 5.83 6.31
CA ASN A 32 10.96 5.64 5.09
C ASN A 32 10.49 4.36 4.40
N ILE A 33 10.31 4.45 3.09
CA ILE A 33 10.05 3.28 2.25
C ILE A 33 11.33 2.96 1.49
N VAL A 34 11.83 1.77 1.67
CA VAL A 34 13.05 1.28 1.01
C VAL A 34 12.66 0.15 0.07
N SER A 35 12.97 0.32 -1.21
CA SER A 35 12.81 -0.78 -2.17
C SER A 35 13.95 -1.76 -2.00
N THR A 36 13.63 -2.99 -1.64
CA THR A 36 14.61 -4.07 -1.48
C THR A 36 14.82 -4.75 -2.84
N ASN A 37 15.98 -4.49 -3.46
CA ASN A 37 16.38 -5.24 -4.65
C ASN A 37 16.87 -6.65 -4.27
N PRO A 38 16.61 -7.70 -5.07
CA PRO A 38 16.16 -7.71 -6.47
C PRO A 38 14.65 -7.91 -6.69
N THR A 39 13.85 -8.04 -5.62
CA THR A 39 12.43 -8.42 -5.74
C THR A 39 11.49 -7.22 -5.98
N GLY A 40 12.02 -5.98 -5.94
CA GLY A 40 11.21 -4.76 -6.13
C GLY A 40 10.19 -4.50 -5.00
N ARG A 41 10.26 -5.24 -3.90
CA ARG A 41 9.35 -5.07 -2.75
C ARG A 41 9.72 -3.83 -1.95
N ASN A 42 8.72 -3.22 -1.35
CA ASN A 42 8.86 -2.03 -0.53
C ASN A 42 8.82 -2.40 0.96
N GLU A 43 9.90 -2.12 1.67
CA GLU A 43 9.99 -2.28 3.12
C GLU A 43 9.66 -0.96 3.83
N ILE A 44 8.78 -1.02 4.83
CA ILE A 44 8.46 0.14 5.66
C ILE A 44 9.45 0.21 6.82
N LYS A 45 10.16 1.34 6.92
CA LYS A 45 11.05 1.63 8.06
C LYS A 45 10.52 2.81 8.84
N ILE A 46 10.27 2.61 10.13
CA ILE A 46 9.86 3.67 11.05
C ILE A 46 11.03 4.00 11.97
N ARG A 47 11.47 5.26 11.98
CA ARG A 47 12.62 5.74 12.79
C ARG A 47 13.91 4.94 12.54
N GLY A 48 14.12 4.47 11.31
CA GLY A 48 15.30 3.68 10.95
C GLY A 48 15.24 2.20 11.33
N MET A 49 14.22 1.75 12.03
CA MET A 49 13.99 0.34 12.33
C MET A 49 13.33 -0.35 11.13
N GLY A 50 13.85 -1.52 10.74
CA GLY A 50 13.41 -2.26 9.57
C GLY A 50 12.03 -2.86 9.69
N GLY A 51 11.57 -3.50 8.61
CA GLY A 51 10.23 -4.08 8.49
C GLY A 51 9.88 -5.09 9.58
N ASP A 52 10.85 -5.81 10.12
CA ASP A 52 10.64 -6.76 11.23
C ASP A 52 10.14 -6.10 12.52
N TYR A 53 10.36 -4.80 12.68
CA TYR A 53 9.94 -4.01 13.84
C TYR A 53 8.78 -3.06 13.54
N THR A 54 8.23 -3.14 12.33
CA THR A 54 7.08 -2.34 11.89
C THR A 54 5.90 -3.27 11.66
N LEU A 55 4.89 -3.13 12.51
CA LEU A 55 3.67 -3.94 12.41
C LEU A 55 2.68 -3.30 11.43
N LEU A 56 2.21 -4.08 10.46
CA LEU A 56 1.12 -3.69 9.57
C LEU A 56 -0.20 -4.30 10.02
N LEU A 57 -1.22 -3.46 10.09
CA LEU A 57 -2.60 -3.85 10.41
C LEU A 57 -3.55 -3.43 9.30
N ILE A 58 -4.58 -4.24 9.07
CA ILE A 58 -5.75 -3.87 8.25
C ILE A 58 -6.99 -3.93 9.15
N ASN A 59 -7.68 -2.80 9.31
CA ASN A 59 -8.81 -2.66 10.23
C ASN A 59 -8.48 -3.18 11.65
N GLY A 60 -7.27 -2.89 12.14
CA GLY A 60 -6.79 -3.32 13.45
C GLY A 60 -6.39 -4.80 13.53
N LYS A 61 -6.53 -5.57 12.46
CA LYS A 61 -6.11 -6.97 12.42
C LYS A 61 -4.71 -7.09 11.82
N ARG A 62 -3.85 -7.87 12.46
CA ARG A 62 -2.47 -8.11 12.03
C ARG A 62 -2.46 -8.81 10.66
N VAL A 63 -1.64 -8.32 9.75
CA VAL A 63 -1.37 -8.97 8.47
C VAL A 63 -0.05 -9.71 8.60
N ASN A 64 -0.13 -11.04 8.77
CA ASN A 64 1.05 -11.89 8.89
C ASN A 64 1.45 -12.41 7.51
N ALA A 65 2.46 -11.81 6.91
CA ALA A 65 3.07 -12.36 5.70
C ALA A 65 4.04 -13.54 5.99
N ARG A 66 4.52 -13.67 7.24
CA ARG A 66 5.48 -14.70 7.64
C ARG A 66 5.01 -16.13 7.43
N GLU A 67 3.71 -16.40 7.63
CA GLU A 67 3.18 -17.77 7.56
C GLU A 67 2.84 -18.21 6.14
N THR A 68 2.60 -17.27 5.21
CA THR A 68 2.02 -17.60 3.91
C THR A 68 3.09 -17.96 2.86
N LEU A 69 4.34 -17.57 3.02
CA LEU A 69 5.35 -17.68 1.96
C LEU A 69 6.62 -18.43 2.32
N GLY A 70 6.76 -19.00 3.53
CA GLY A 70 8.00 -19.70 3.92
C GLY A 70 9.25 -18.81 3.74
N SER A 71 9.07 -17.51 3.77
CA SER A 71 10.04 -16.52 3.31
C SER A 71 10.97 -16.14 4.46
N ALA A 72 12.25 -16.23 4.19
CA ALA A 72 13.34 -15.71 5.02
C ALA A 72 13.34 -14.16 5.11
N TYR A 73 12.33 -13.48 4.60
CA TYR A 73 12.30 -12.05 4.36
C TYR A 73 11.26 -11.29 5.21
N GLY A 74 11.21 -11.52 6.50
CA GLY A 74 10.52 -10.62 7.46
C GLY A 74 9.00 -10.41 7.26
N ASN A 75 8.48 -9.34 7.82
CA ASN A 75 7.09 -8.86 7.70
C ASN A 75 6.85 -8.17 6.34
N ASP A 76 6.98 -8.91 5.26
CA ASP A 76 6.92 -8.39 3.91
C ASP A 76 5.50 -8.52 3.35
N PHE A 77 4.69 -7.48 3.57
CA PHE A 77 3.37 -7.37 2.96
C PHE A 77 3.48 -6.54 1.68
N ASP A 78 2.89 -7.04 0.60
CA ASP A 78 2.78 -6.26 -0.62
C ASP A 78 1.81 -5.11 -0.44
N LEU A 79 2.36 -3.90 -0.25
CA LEU A 79 1.60 -2.67 -0.06
C LEU A 79 0.77 -2.28 -1.29
N SER A 80 1.04 -2.89 -2.44
CA SER A 80 0.27 -2.67 -3.67
C SER A 80 -0.99 -3.54 -3.76
N SER A 81 -1.12 -4.54 -2.89
CA SER A 81 -2.26 -5.47 -2.91
C SER A 81 -3.58 -4.88 -2.41
N ILE A 82 -3.55 -3.71 -1.76
CA ILE A 82 -4.75 -3.02 -1.29
C ILE A 82 -5.06 -1.85 -2.22
N PRO A 83 -6.19 -1.90 -2.95
CA PRO A 83 -6.60 -0.81 -3.81
C PRO A 83 -6.75 0.50 -3.04
N MET A 84 -6.13 1.58 -3.54
CA MET A 84 -6.19 2.89 -2.88
C MET A 84 -7.62 3.40 -2.73
N ALA A 85 -8.51 3.06 -3.66
CA ALA A 85 -9.93 3.42 -3.61
C ALA A 85 -10.67 2.77 -2.42
N ALA A 86 -10.16 1.65 -1.89
CA ALA A 86 -10.74 0.96 -0.73
C ALA A 86 -10.33 1.57 0.61
N ILE A 87 -9.33 2.46 0.64
CA ILE A 87 -8.77 2.99 1.88
C ILE A 87 -9.54 4.21 2.34
N GLU A 88 -9.97 4.21 3.61
CA GLU A 88 -10.57 5.37 4.29
C GLU A 88 -9.49 6.29 4.84
N ARG A 89 -8.50 5.71 5.55
CA ARG A 89 -7.37 6.43 6.13
C ARG A 89 -6.24 5.48 6.49
N ILE A 90 -5.05 6.03 6.66
CA ILE A 90 -3.87 5.31 7.15
C ILE A 90 -3.44 5.96 8.47
N GLU A 91 -3.32 5.17 9.52
CA GLU A 91 -2.88 5.60 10.84
C GLU A 91 -1.46 5.08 11.08
N VAL A 92 -0.53 5.96 11.41
CA VAL A 92 0.86 5.61 11.70
C VAL A 92 1.18 5.98 13.14
N ILE A 93 1.41 4.96 13.95
CA ILE A 93 1.80 5.10 15.36
C ILE A 93 3.31 4.87 15.44
N ARG A 94 4.05 5.90 15.83
CA ARG A 94 5.51 5.88 15.91
C ARG A 94 5.96 5.84 17.37
N GLY A 95 6.78 4.88 17.70
CA GLY A 95 7.32 4.69 19.03
C GLY A 95 7.10 3.28 19.56
N PRO A 96 7.65 2.95 20.72
CA PRO A 96 7.55 1.61 21.29
C PRO A 96 6.12 1.37 21.78
N VAL A 97 5.33 0.72 20.95
CA VAL A 97 3.95 0.28 21.29
C VAL A 97 3.88 -1.24 21.46
N SER A 98 5.03 -1.84 21.72
CA SER A 98 5.18 -3.29 21.95
C SER A 98 4.34 -3.83 23.12
N SER A 99 4.04 -2.98 24.10
CA SER A 99 3.14 -3.33 25.21
C SER A 99 1.71 -3.63 24.75
N LEU A 100 1.28 -3.03 23.63
CA LEU A 100 -0.07 -3.22 23.06
C LEU A 100 -0.09 -4.24 21.92
N TYR A 101 0.98 -4.25 21.11
CA TYR A 101 1.02 -4.99 19.84
C TYR A 101 2.11 -6.07 19.76
N GLY A 102 2.93 -6.22 20.82
CA GLY A 102 4.01 -7.20 20.86
C GLY A 102 5.32 -6.73 20.25
N ALA A 103 6.32 -7.62 20.21
CA ALA A 103 7.70 -7.31 19.83
C ALA A 103 7.85 -6.76 18.40
N ASP A 104 6.95 -7.14 17.48
CA ASP A 104 6.98 -6.71 16.09
C ASP A 104 6.64 -5.21 15.92
N ALA A 105 6.17 -4.54 16.99
CA ALA A 105 5.80 -3.12 16.99
C ALA A 105 6.80 -2.24 17.76
N LEU A 106 8.08 -2.60 17.81
CA LEU A 106 9.11 -1.80 18.45
C LEU A 106 9.37 -0.48 17.70
N GLY A 107 9.34 -0.48 16.39
CA GLY A 107 9.48 0.69 15.53
C GLY A 107 8.19 1.51 15.47
N GLY A 108 7.08 0.83 15.37
CA GLY A 108 5.77 1.42 15.25
C GLY A 108 4.75 0.51 14.58
N VAL A 109 3.58 1.09 14.33
CA VAL A 109 2.44 0.41 13.71
C VAL A 109 1.91 1.25 12.56
N VAL A 110 1.64 0.60 11.44
CA VAL A 110 0.87 1.16 10.33
C VAL A 110 -0.47 0.44 10.28
N ASN A 111 -1.56 1.15 10.48
CA ASN A 111 -2.91 0.59 10.46
C ASN A 111 -3.70 1.18 9.28
N VAL A 112 -4.00 0.35 8.30
CA VAL A 112 -4.80 0.71 7.14
C VAL A 112 -6.26 0.47 7.46
N ILE A 113 -7.05 1.53 7.48
CA ILE A 113 -8.49 1.45 7.71
C ILE A 113 -9.19 1.48 6.36
N LEU A 114 -9.93 0.43 6.06
CA LEU A 114 -10.71 0.31 4.84
C LEU A 114 -12.05 1.03 4.98
N ARG A 115 -12.54 1.56 3.86
CA ARG A 115 -13.87 2.15 3.78
C ARG A 115 -14.93 1.10 4.12
N GLN A 116 -15.87 1.49 4.95
CA GLN A 116 -17.01 0.66 5.30
C GLN A 116 -18.23 1.12 4.48
N ALA A 117 -18.96 0.14 3.96
CA ALA A 117 -20.23 0.43 3.30
C ALA A 117 -21.21 1.06 4.30
N LYS A 118 -21.89 2.11 3.88
CA LYS A 118 -22.93 2.81 4.63
C LYS A 118 -24.26 2.61 3.92
N GLU A 119 -25.36 2.98 4.57
CA GLU A 119 -26.70 2.91 3.93
C GLU A 119 -26.77 3.78 2.68
N LYS A 120 -26.16 4.95 2.72
CA LYS A 120 -26.07 5.86 1.58
C LYS A 120 -25.09 5.30 0.54
N THR A 121 -25.54 5.19 -0.69
CA THR A 121 -24.67 4.79 -1.80
C THR A 121 -23.57 5.81 -2.01
N GLU A 122 -22.34 5.33 -2.02
CA GLU A 122 -21.14 6.09 -2.36
C GLU A 122 -20.46 5.44 -3.56
N ALA A 123 -20.04 6.25 -4.53
CA ALA A 123 -19.27 5.80 -5.68
C ALA A 123 -18.09 6.74 -5.90
N ALA A 124 -16.96 6.17 -6.30
CA ALA A 124 -15.78 6.91 -6.70
C ALA A 124 -15.12 6.21 -7.89
N VAL A 125 -14.59 7.00 -8.81
CA VAL A 125 -13.76 6.52 -9.91
C VAL A 125 -12.45 7.31 -9.89
N GLY A 126 -11.35 6.62 -10.17
CA GLY A 126 -10.03 7.22 -10.24
C GLY A 126 -9.31 6.77 -11.49
N TYR A 127 -8.54 7.67 -12.08
CA TYR A 127 -7.60 7.34 -13.14
C TYR A 127 -6.31 8.10 -12.90
N THR A 128 -5.20 7.38 -12.92
CA THR A 128 -3.86 7.95 -12.75
C THR A 128 -3.00 7.53 -13.93
N HIS A 129 -2.39 8.51 -14.58
CA HIS A 129 -1.37 8.31 -15.60
C HIS A 129 -0.04 8.82 -15.06
N SER A 130 0.96 7.96 -15.03
CA SER A 130 2.29 8.24 -14.48
C SER A 130 3.32 8.15 -15.60
N MET A 131 4.06 9.24 -15.80
CA MET A 131 5.18 9.31 -16.74
C MET A 131 6.48 9.44 -15.96
N PRO A 132 7.50 8.63 -16.22
CA PRO A 132 8.81 8.81 -15.60
C PRO A 132 9.45 10.10 -16.11
N THR A 133 9.89 10.95 -15.20
CA THR A 133 10.55 12.22 -15.54
C THR A 133 12.05 12.06 -15.77
N LYS A 134 12.63 10.95 -15.38
CA LYS A 134 14.04 10.60 -15.59
C LYS A 134 14.18 9.08 -15.79
N GLY A 135 14.98 8.68 -16.78
CA GLY A 135 15.27 7.27 -17.10
C GLY A 135 14.32 6.68 -18.14
N ASP A 136 14.60 5.47 -18.58
CA ASP A 136 13.89 4.74 -19.65
C ASP A 136 12.71 3.91 -19.12
N GLY A 137 12.09 4.35 -18.02
CA GLY A 137 10.90 3.70 -17.47
C GLY A 137 9.69 3.91 -18.39
N GLY A 138 8.88 2.86 -18.58
CA GLY A 138 7.62 2.96 -19.32
C GLY A 138 6.54 3.70 -18.54
N ASP A 139 5.59 4.29 -19.28
CA ASP A 139 4.41 4.95 -18.71
C ASP A 139 3.55 3.91 -17.96
N ALA A 140 2.88 4.37 -16.92
CA ALA A 140 1.96 3.52 -16.17
C ALA A 140 0.56 4.14 -16.08
N ASN A 141 -0.44 3.31 -16.28
CA ASN A 141 -1.85 3.66 -16.18
C ASN A 141 -2.49 2.85 -15.06
N GLN A 142 -3.25 3.50 -14.21
CA GLN A 142 -4.02 2.88 -13.15
C GLN A 142 -5.45 3.42 -13.20
N ALA A 143 -6.42 2.53 -13.25
CA ALA A 143 -7.83 2.87 -13.18
C ALA A 143 -8.46 2.15 -11.99
N SER A 144 -9.30 2.84 -11.24
CA SER A 144 -10.00 2.26 -10.10
C SER A 144 -11.45 2.70 -10.07
N ALA A 145 -12.31 1.82 -9.57
CA ALA A 145 -13.69 2.11 -9.27
C ALA A 145 -14.07 1.55 -7.90
N TYR A 146 -14.80 2.31 -7.14
CA TYR A 146 -15.33 1.93 -5.83
C TYR A 146 -16.83 2.23 -5.82
N VAL A 147 -17.61 1.27 -5.37
CA VAL A 147 -19.05 1.45 -5.13
C VAL A 147 -19.38 0.79 -3.79
N SER A 148 -20.16 1.47 -2.96
CA SER A 148 -20.68 0.90 -1.72
C SER A 148 -22.08 1.41 -1.45
N GLY A 149 -22.87 0.62 -0.71
CA GLY A 149 -24.22 1.00 -0.33
C GLY A 149 -25.00 -0.13 0.30
N ALA A 150 -26.28 0.12 0.58
CA ALA A 150 -27.20 -0.92 1.03
C ALA A 150 -27.63 -1.80 -0.17
N LEU A 151 -27.38 -3.10 -0.05
CA LEU A 151 -27.92 -4.12 -0.96
C LEU A 151 -29.35 -4.49 -0.55
N ILE A 152 -29.62 -4.46 0.75
CA ILE A 152 -30.96 -4.61 1.35
C ILE A 152 -31.03 -3.57 2.46
N ASP A 153 -32.01 -2.66 2.38
CA ASP A 153 -32.19 -1.59 3.34
C ASP A 153 -32.20 -2.11 4.78
N ASN A 154 -31.40 -1.48 5.64
CA ASN A 154 -31.24 -1.81 7.06
C ASN A 154 -30.82 -3.28 7.37
N LYS A 155 -30.39 -4.07 6.38
CA LYS A 155 -30.05 -5.48 6.58
C LYS A 155 -28.70 -5.88 6.02
N LEU A 156 -28.36 -5.43 4.82
CA LEU A 156 -27.15 -5.87 4.14
C LEU A 156 -26.47 -4.69 3.44
N LEU A 157 -25.27 -4.39 3.88
CA LEU A 157 -24.40 -3.42 3.24
C LEU A 157 -23.31 -4.15 2.46
N GLY A 158 -22.89 -3.59 1.33
CA GLY A 158 -21.85 -4.15 0.50
C GLY A 158 -20.99 -3.09 -0.16
N SER A 159 -19.77 -3.46 -0.50
CA SER A 159 -18.88 -2.64 -1.32
C SER A 159 -18.14 -3.49 -2.35
N VAL A 160 -17.89 -2.90 -3.50
CA VAL A 160 -17.08 -3.48 -4.56
C VAL A 160 -16.00 -2.51 -4.94
N VAL A 161 -14.78 -3.02 -5.07
CA VAL A 161 -13.61 -2.30 -5.56
C VAL A 161 -13.07 -3.04 -6.76
N VAL A 162 -12.78 -2.32 -7.82
CA VAL A 162 -12.10 -2.84 -9.01
C VAL A 162 -10.92 -1.92 -9.29
N GLU A 163 -9.76 -2.50 -9.50
CA GLU A 163 -8.56 -1.77 -9.87
C GLU A 163 -7.86 -2.51 -11.02
N GLY A 164 -7.44 -1.75 -12.02
CA GLY A 164 -6.61 -2.20 -13.12
C GLY A 164 -5.33 -1.38 -13.19
N TYR A 165 -4.20 -2.05 -13.32
CA TYR A 165 -2.89 -1.44 -13.46
C TYR A 165 -2.19 -1.98 -14.70
N GLN A 166 -1.66 -1.09 -15.52
CA GLN A 166 -0.85 -1.42 -16.69
C GLN A 166 0.38 -0.53 -16.72
N ARG A 167 1.53 -1.12 -16.97
CA ARG A 167 2.80 -0.41 -17.14
C ARG A 167 3.48 -0.86 -18.41
N ASP A 168 4.01 0.09 -19.17
CA ASP A 168 4.83 -0.19 -20.33
C ASP A 168 6.21 -0.71 -19.93
N ASN A 169 6.84 -1.49 -20.81
CA ASN A 169 8.11 -2.13 -20.54
C ASN A 169 9.23 -1.13 -20.30
N TRP A 170 10.13 -1.48 -19.40
CA TRP A 170 11.35 -0.74 -19.15
C TRP A 170 12.39 -1.11 -20.23
N LYS A 171 12.87 -0.11 -20.97
CA LYS A 171 14.04 -0.27 -21.85
C LYS A 171 15.30 -0.01 -21.02
N SER A 172 16.07 -1.06 -20.74
CA SER A 172 17.38 -0.93 -20.12
C SER A 172 18.41 -0.72 -21.25
N ASP A 173 18.99 0.47 -21.31
CA ASP A 173 20.06 0.82 -22.27
C ASP A 173 21.40 0.10 -21.99
N GLN A 174 21.45 -0.71 -20.92
CA GLN A 174 22.68 -1.41 -20.49
C GLN A 174 22.73 -2.91 -20.80
N SER A 175 21.74 -3.50 -21.41
CA SER A 175 21.83 -4.93 -21.73
C SER A 175 22.13 -5.14 -23.22
N ASN A 176 23.40 -5.36 -23.51
CA ASN A 176 23.82 -6.15 -24.70
C ASN A 176 23.41 -7.62 -24.52
N ASN A 177 22.47 -7.94 -23.66
CA ASN A 177 21.95 -9.27 -23.43
C ASN A 177 20.54 -9.36 -24.00
N PRO A 178 20.35 -10.02 -25.15
CA PRO A 178 19.04 -10.16 -25.79
C PRO A 178 18.02 -10.97 -24.98
N ASP A 179 18.45 -11.62 -23.89
CA ASP A 179 17.58 -12.45 -23.04
C ASP A 179 16.98 -11.68 -21.84
N ALA A 180 17.23 -10.39 -21.69
CA ALA A 180 16.68 -9.59 -20.59
C ALA A 180 15.25 -9.07 -20.85
N ASP A 181 14.70 -9.31 -22.03
CA ASP A 181 13.40 -8.78 -22.48
C ASP A 181 12.18 -9.59 -22.02
N ALA A 182 12.35 -10.60 -21.16
CA ALA A 182 11.29 -11.58 -20.91
C ALA A 182 10.74 -11.55 -19.48
N LEU A 183 10.37 -10.40 -18.95
CA LEU A 183 9.49 -10.35 -17.77
C LEU A 183 8.22 -9.53 -18.07
N GLU A 184 7.43 -10.07 -19.00
CA GLU A 184 6.04 -9.68 -19.17
C GLU A 184 5.22 -10.28 -18.03
N LYS A 185 4.97 -9.51 -16.98
CA LYS A 185 3.94 -9.87 -16.03
C LYS A 185 2.59 -9.39 -16.56
N ARG A 186 1.88 -10.31 -17.17
CA ARG A 186 0.41 -10.23 -17.28
C ARG A 186 -0.15 -10.80 -15.98
N GLU A 187 -0.66 -9.95 -15.12
CA GLU A 187 -1.61 -10.34 -14.07
C GLU A 187 -3.01 -10.05 -14.61
N VAL A 188 -3.75 -11.12 -14.88
CA VAL A 188 -5.20 -11.14 -15.11
C VAL A 188 -5.86 -11.38 -13.77
#